data_07b2f2d24f1ea49895751fb3f66d09d9
#
_entry.id   07b2f2d24f1ea49895751fb3f66d09d9
#
_cell.length_a   1.000
_cell.length_b   1.000
_cell.length_c   1.000
_cell.angle_alpha   90.00
_cell.angle_beta   90.00
_cell.angle_gamma   90.00
#
_symmetry.space_group_name_H-M   'P 1'
#
loop_
_entity.id
_entity.type
_entity.pdbx_description
1 polymer ?
#
loop_
_entity_poly.entity_id
_entity_poly.type
_entity_poly.pdbx_seq_one_letter_code
_entity_poly.pdbx_strand_id
1 'polypeptide(L)'
;KYRPNVAMIIVSENYPQKKEIFIAQRNDLTDIWQFPQGGIDEGEEVEDALFREMEEEIGTNAAEIVASYPEWISYDFPPKILKKMKPYKGQIQKYYLVKLSKDAKIDIHTKHPEFSDYKFVTVDDVLNLTAHFKKPVYEKVVQYFVKEGLL
;
A
#
# COMPACT_ATOMS: atom_id res chain seq x y z
N LYS A 1 -0.55 21.68 -1.81
CA LYS A 1 0.41 20.99 -0.94
C LYS A 1 0.08 19.50 -0.83
N TYR A 2 1.09 18.66 -1.00
CA TYR A 2 0.94 17.21 -0.93
C TYR A 2 1.56 16.66 0.35
N ARG A 3 0.86 15.71 0.97
CA ARG A 3 1.37 15.05 2.16
C ARG A 3 2.28 13.89 1.74
N PRO A 4 3.55 13.85 2.23
CA PRO A 4 4.43 12.71 1.95
C PRO A 4 3.89 11.41 2.55
N ASN A 5 3.95 10.34 1.78
CA ASN A 5 3.35 9.08 2.14
C ASN A 5 4.17 7.94 1.54
N VAL A 6 4.18 6.80 2.21
CA VAL A 6 4.77 5.57 1.71
C VAL A 6 3.65 4.55 1.51
N ALA A 7 3.70 3.84 0.40
CA ALA A 7 2.72 2.82 0.07
C ALA A 7 3.45 1.52 -0.30
N MET A 8 2.79 0.40 -0.10
CA MET A 8 3.42 -0.88 -0.30
C MET A 8 2.52 -1.87 -1.01
N ILE A 9 3.10 -2.55 -1.99
CA ILE A 9 2.51 -3.72 -2.62
C ILE A 9 3.18 -4.91 -1.97
N ILE A 10 2.41 -5.65 -1.16
CA ILE A 10 2.93 -6.75 -0.36
C ILE A 10 2.63 -8.07 -1.05
N VAL A 11 3.67 -8.85 -1.34
CA VAL A 11 3.51 -10.20 -1.87
C VAL A 11 3.77 -11.22 -0.77
N SER A 12 3.16 -12.40 -0.94
CA SER A 12 3.24 -13.47 0.06
C SER A 12 4.65 -14.07 0.15
N GLU A 13 4.85 -14.89 1.16
CA GLU A 13 6.11 -15.62 1.33
C GLU A 13 6.41 -16.57 0.17
N ASN A 14 5.39 -16.91 -0.62
CA ASN A 14 5.54 -17.82 -1.77
C ASN A 14 6.05 -17.13 -3.05
N TYR A 15 6.25 -15.82 -2.98
CA TYR A 15 6.83 -15.06 -4.08
C TYR A 15 8.29 -15.48 -4.30
N PRO A 16 8.79 -15.61 -5.52
CA PRO A 16 8.14 -15.27 -6.79
C PRO A 16 7.38 -16.43 -7.46
N GLN A 17 7.33 -17.61 -6.85
CA GLN A 17 6.63 -18.75 -7.42
C GLN A 17 5.12 -18.49 -7.54
N LYS A 18 4.57 -17.81 -6.56
CA LYS A 18 3.19 -17.31 -6.59
C LYS A 18 3.22 -15.79 -6.42
N LYS A 19 2.56 -15.12 -7.34
CA LYS A 19 2.49 -13.66 -7.33
C LYS A 19 1.12 -13.25 -6.79
N GLU A 20 0.99 -13.38 -5.49
CA GLU A 20 -0.23 -13.06 -4.73
C GLU A 20 0.00 -11.74 -4.00
N ILE A 21 -0.92 -10.79 -4.21
CA ILE A 21 -0.80 -9.43 -3.69
C ILE A 21 -1.81 -9.20 -2.58
N PHE A 22 -1.32 -8.68 -1.46
CA PHE A 22 -2.15 -8.30 -0.31
C PHE A 22 -2.98 -7.07 -0.65
N ILE A 23 -4.30 -7.15 -0.39
CA ILE A 23 -5.17 -5.99 -0.37
C ILE A 23 -6.00 -6.05 0.90
N ALA A 24 -6.38 -4.87 1.39
CA ALA A 24 -7.14 -4.76 2.63
C ALA A 24 -8.33 -3.84 2.45
N GLN A 25 -9.42 -4.18 3.14
CA GLN A 25 -10.64 -3.38 3.13
C GLN A 25 -10.62 -2.42 4.30
N ARG A 26 -10.84 -1.15 4.03
CA ARG A 26 -10.91 -0.13 5.08
C ARG A 26 -12.10 -0.41 6.00
N ASN A 27 -11.88 -0.20 7.31
CA ASN A 27 -12.93 -0.45 8.31
C ASN A 27 -14.05 0.59 8.32
N ASP A 28 -13.82 1.73 7.67
CA ASP A 28 -14.80 2.83 7.59
C ASP A 28 -15.56 2.88 6.26
N LEU A 29 -15.21 1.99 5.30
CA LEU A 29 -15.82 1.97 3.97
C LEU A 29 -16.06 0.52 3.54
N THR A 30 -17.26 0.26 3.03
CA THR A 30 -17.61 -1.07 2.53
C THR A 30 -17.11 -1.25 1.08
N ASP A 31 -16.53 -2.40 0.81
CA ASP A 31 -16.06 -2.81 -0.52
C ASP A 31 -14.96 -1.90 -1.12
N ILE A 32 -14.25 -1.15 -0.26
CA ILE A 32 -13.09 -0.37 -0.69
C ILE A 32 -11.83 -1.13 -0.29
N TRP A 33 -11.22 -1.76 -1.29
CA TRP A 33 -9.98 -2.51 -1.12
C TRP A 33 -8.80 -1.67 -1.57
N GLN A 34 -7.71 -1.72 -0.84
CA GLN A 34 -6.56 -0.87 -1.14
C GLN A 34 -5.24 -1.51 -0.69
N PHE A 35 -4.14 -0.96 -1.20
CA PHE A 35 -2.82 -1.26 -0.68
C PHE A 35 -2.59 -0.51 0.62
N PRO A 36 -1.87 -1.12 1.59
CA PRO A 36 -1.47 -0.39 2.79
C PRO A 36 -0.62 0.82 2.46
N GLN A 37 -0.80 1.88 3.23
CA GLN A 37 -0.05 3.12 3.07
C GLN A 37 -0.07 3.89 4.38
N GLY A 38 0.87 4.81 4.53
CA GLY A 38 0.87 5.68 5.70
C GLY A 38 1.77 6.89 5.52
N GLY A 39 1.60 7.87 6.40
CA GLY A 39 2.37 9.11 6.36
C GLY A 39 3.82 8.90 6.75
N ILE A 40 4.69 9.71 6.16
CA ILE A 40 6.11 9.77 6.53
C ILE A 40 6.26 10.93 7.50
N ASP A 41 6.82 10.66 8.68
CA ASP A 41 7.02 11.69 9.69
C ASP A 41 8.19 12.59 9.32
N GLU A 42 8.15 13.82 9.80
CA GLU A 42 9.22 14.78 9.57
C GLU A 42 10.54 14.20 10.08
N GLY A 43 11.57 14.23 9.24
CA GLY A 43 12.90 13.70 9.59
C GLY A 43 13.02 12.18 9.51
N GLU A 44 11.95 11.48 9.19
CA GLU A 44 11.97 10.02 9.09
C GLU A 44 12.43 9.59 7.68
N GLU A 45 13.30 8.59 7.62
CA GLU A 45 13.68 7.96 6.35
C GLU A 45 12.49 7.20 5.77
N VAL A 46 12.36 7.20 4.45
CA VAL A 46 11.21 6.59 3.78
C VAL A 46 11.09 5.10 4.10
N GLU A 47 12.22 4.38 4.11
CA GLU A 47 12.19 2.94 4.39
C GLU A 47 11.87 2.64 5.85
N ASP A 48 12.27 3.50 6.77
CA ASP A 48 11.87 3.36 8.18
C ASP A 48 10.37 3.56 8.32
N ALA A 49 9.81 4.54 7.62
CA ALA A 49 8.37 4.78 7.58
C ALA A 49 7.64 3.57 6.99
N LEU A 50 8.19 2.94 5.94
CA LEU A 50 7.62 1.75 5.33
C LEU A 50 7.40 0.64 6.35
N PHE A 51 8.45 0.29 7.10
CA PHE A 51 8.37 -0.81 8.06
C PHE A 51 7.53 -0.43 9.28
N ARG A 52 7.58 0.80 9.72
CA ARG A 52 6.74 1.28 10.82
C ARG A 52 5.27 1.21 10.45
N GLU A 53 4.90 1.73 9.28
CA GLU A 53 3.51 1.70 8.82
C GLU A 53 3.03 0.27 8.59
N MET A 54 3.90 -0.60 8.06
CA MET A 54 3.55 -2.01 7.89
C MET A 54 3.17 -2.63 9.22
N GLU A 55 3.98 -2.43 10.26
CA GLU A 55 3.69 -2.98 11.58
C GLU A 55 2.41 -2.39 12.18
N GLU A 56 2.20 -1.08 12.03
CA GLU A 56 1.00 -0.41 12.53
C GLU A 56 -0.27 -0.91 11.86
N GLU A 57 -0.22 -1.20 10.56
CA GLU A 57 -1.42 -1.54 9.80
C GLU A 57 -1.71 -3.03 9.70
N ILE A 58 -0.68 -3.86 9.56
CA ILE A 58 -0.88 -5.30 9.37
C ILE A 58 -0.23 -6.16 10.46
N GLY A 59 0.29 -5.53 11.51
CA GLY A 59 0.78 -6.25 12.68
C GLY A 59 2.14 -6.90 12.54
N THR A 60 2.83 -6.71 11.43
CA THR A 60 4.16 -7.28 11.22
C THR A 60 4.99 -6.39 10.31
N ASN A 61 6.31 -6.37 10.55
CA ASN A 61 7.28 -5.77 9.64
C ASN A 61 8.29 -6.83 9.16
N ALA A 62 7.98 -8.11 9.32
CA ALA A 62 8.84 -9.20 8.90
C ALA A 62 8.73 -9.38 7.38
N ALA A 63 9.49 -8.59 6.66
CA ALA A 63 9.45 -8.53 5.20
C ALA A 63 10.76 -7.96 4.66
N GLU A 64 10.99 -8.19 3.37
CA GLU A 64 12.14 -7.60 2.68
C GLU A 64 11.67 -6.78 1.48
N ILE A 65 12.39 -5.72 1.17
CA ILE A 65 12.13 -4.90 -0.01
C ILE A 65 12.63 -5.65 -1.23
N VAL A 66 11.75 -5.88 -2.19
CA VAL A 66 12.10 -6.50 -3.47
C VAL A 66 12.53 -5.43 -4.46
N ALA A 67 11.76 -4.35 -4.53
CA ALA A 67 12.00 -3.26 -5.48
C ALA A 67 11.23 -2.02 -5.05
N SER A 68 11.51 -0.90 -5.70
CA SER A 68 10.74 0.32 -5.50
C SER A 68 10.32 0.89 -6.86
N TYR A 69 9.18 1.58 -6.88
CA TYR A 69 8.81 2.37 -8.03
C TYR A 69 9.76 3.57 -8.08
N PRO A 70 10.39 3.85 -9.23
CA PRO A 70 11.54 4.77 -9.24
C PRO A 70 11.22 6.22 -8.95
N GLU A 71 9.97 6.64 -9.13
CA GLU A 71 9.57 8.02 -8.96
C GLU A 71 8.56 8.18 -7.83
N TRP A 72 8.49 9.40 -7.27
CA TRP A 72 7.38 9.78 -6.41
C TRP A 72 6.17 10.00 -7.30
N ILE A 73 5.00 9.53 -6.85
CA ILE A 73 3.77 9.67 -7.61
C ILE A 73 2.71 10.35 -6.74
N SER A 74 2.06 11.35 -7.29
CA SER A 74 1.07 12.13 -6.55
C SER A 74 -0.34 11.90 -7.08
N TYR A 75 -1.32 12.14 -6.22
CA TYR A 75 -2.71 12.21 -6.61
C TYR A 75 -3.42 13.27 -5.76
N ASP A 76 -4.47 13.85 -6.32
CA ASP A 76 -5.27 14.85 -5.63
C ASP A 76 -6.46 14.19 -4.93
N PHE A 77 -6.82 14.70 -3.76
CA PHE A 77 -7.99 14.22 -3.05
C PHE A 77 -9.28 14.61 -3.77
N PRO A 78 -10.27 13.70 -3.86
CA PRO A 78 -11.60 14.10 -4.31
C PRO A 78 -12.23 15.08 -3.31
N PRO A 79 -13.24 15.88 -3.76
CA PRO A 79 -13.81 16.94 -2.91
C PRO A 79 -14.24 16.52 -1.51
N LYS A 80 -14.76 15.30 -1.35
CA LYS A 80 -15.20 14.80 -0.04
C LYS A 80 -14.05 14.65 0.95
N ILE A 81 -12.89 14.22 0.45
CA ILE A 81 -11.70 13.98 1.27
C ILE A 81 -10.93 15.28 1.46
N LEU A 82 -10.93 16.14 0.46
CA LEU A 82 -10.21 17.41 0.47
C LEU A 82 -10.52 18.25 1.71
N LYS A 83 -11.78 18.32 2.11
CA LYS A 83 -12.20 19.09 3.28
C LYS A 83 -11.60 18.58 4.59
N LYS A 84 -11.47 17.25 4.71
CA LYS A 84 -10.95 16.59 5.91
C LYS A 84 -9.43 16.70 6.02
N MET A 85 -8.74 16.83 4.90
CA MET A 85 -7.30 16.72 4.84
C MET A 85 -6.56 18.06 4.72
N LYS A 86 -7.26 19.17 4.88
CA LYS A 86 -6.61 20.50 4.86
C LYS A 86 -5.41 20.53 5.79
N PRO A 87 -4.29 21.17 5.41
CA PRO A 87 -4.07 21.99 4.22
C PRO A 87 -3.63 21.20 2.97
N TYR A 88 -3.69 19.89 3.01
CA TYR A 88 -3.21 19.06 1.90
C TYR A 88 -4.26 18.91 0.82
N LYS A 89 -3.84 19.01 -0.44
CA LYS A 89 -4.71 18.80 -1.60
C LYS A 89 -4.61 17.39 -2.16
N GLY A 90 -3.66 16.60 -1.66
CA GLY A 90 -3.41 15.25 -2.10
C GLY A 90 -2.24 14.63 -1.35
N GLN A 91 -1.78 13.51 -1.84
CA GLN A 91 -0.61 12.83 -1.31
C GLN A 91 0.44 12.65 -2.40
N ILE A 92 1.70 12.62 -1.99
CA ILE A 92 2.81 12.25 -2.86
C ILE A 92 3.44 11.01 -2.25
N GLN A 93 3.50 9.93 -3.04
CA GLN A 93 3.78 8.59 -2.52
C GLN A 93 5.04 7.98 -3.12
N LYS A 94 5.78 7.28 -2.28
CA LYS A 94 6.84 6.37 -2.70
C LYS A 94 6.31 4.95 -2.54
N TYR A 95 6.33 4.17 -3.61
CA TYR A 95 5.84 2.78 -3.61
C TYR A 95 6.97 1.77 -3.55
N TYR A 96 6.75 0.76 -2.73
CA TYR A 96 7.67 -0.38 -2.60
C TYR A 96 6.93 -1.69 -2.86
N LEU A 97 7.64 -2.61 -3.48
CA LEU A 97 7.23 -4.01 -3.59
C LEU A 97 7.97 -4.75 -2.48
N VAL A 98 7.23 -5.35 -1.54
CA VAL A 98 7.82 -6.04 -0.40
C VAL A 98 7.30 -7.48 -0.32
N LYS A 99 8.18 -8.37 0.12
CA LYS A 99 7.87 -9.79 0.27
C LYS A 99 7.82 -10.13 1.75
N LEU A 100 6.72 -10.73 2.20
CA LEU A 100 6.60 -11.21 3.57
C LEU A 100 7.56 -12.38 3.80
N SER A 101 8.20 -12.40 4.96
CA SER A 101 8.97 -13.57 5.38
C SER A 101 8.02 -14.67 5.81
N LYS A 102 8.51 -15.91 5.81
CA LYS A 102 7.70 -17.06 6.23
C LYS A 102 7.26 -17.00 7.69
N ASP A 103 7.97 -16.21 8.51
CA ASP A 103 7.65 -16.05 9.92
C ASP A 103 6.69 -14.89 10.19
N ALA A 104 6.32 -14.15 9.15
CA ALA A 104 5.42 -13.02 9.29
C ALA A 104 4.02 -13.50 9.67
N LYS A 105 3.43 -12.86 10.67
CA LYS A 105 2.06 -13.15 11.12
C LYS A 105 1.24 -11.86 10.95
N ILE A 106 0.37 -11.86 9.95
CA ILE A 106 -0.51 -10.74 9.70
C ILE A 106 -1.57 -10.67 10.79
N ASP A 107 -1.73 -9.51 11.38
CA ASP A 107 -2.79 -9.22 12.35
C ASP A 107 -3.28 -7.80 12.10
N ILE A 108 -4.45 -7.68 11.50
CA ILE A 108 -5.06 -6.37 11.21
C ILE A 108 -5.77 -5.77 12.41
N HIS A 109 -5.89 -6.52 13.53
CA HIS A 109 -6.46 -6.04 14.79
C HIS A 109 -5.39 -5.37 15.63
N THR A 110 -4.81 -4.32 15.08
CA THR A 110 -3.75 -3.54 15.73
C THR A 110 -4.35 -2.52 16.68
N LYS A 111 -3.50 -1.75 17.36
CA LYS A 111 -3.94 -0.75 18.36
C LYS A 111 -4.89 0.29 17.77
N HIS A 112 -4.63 0.72 16.53
CA HIS A 112 -5.47 1.67 15.81
C HIS A 112 -5.85 1.05 14.46
N PRO A 113 -6.82 0.11 14.43
CA PRO A 113 -7.10 -0.65 13.22
C PRO A 113 -7.63 0.21 12.09
N GLU A 114 -7.03 0.05 10.92
CA GLU A 114 -7.44 0.71 9.68
C GLU A 114 -8.29 -0.22 8.81
N PHE A 115 -8.14 -1.54 8.99
CA PHE A 115 -8.72 -2.53 8.11
C PHE A 115 -9.65 -3.47 8.85
N SER A 116 -10.74 -3.85 8.18
CA SER A 116 -11.71 -4.83 8.68
C SER A 116 -11.47 -6.23 8.11
N ASP A 117 -10.77 -6.33 6.97
CA ASP A 117 -10.51 -7.60 6.30
C ASP A 117 -9.31 -7.46 5.38
N TYR A 118 -8.71 -8.59 5.02
CA TYR A 118 -7.65 -8.62 4.02
C TYR A 118 -7.71 -9.93 3.24
N LYS A 119 -7.08 -9.92 2.07
CA LYS A 119 -6.91 -11.12 1.25
C LYS A 119 -5.73 -10.94 0.31
N PHE A 120 -5.28 -12.06 -0.24
CA PHE A 120 -4.29 -12.08 -1.31
C PHE A 120 -5.01 -12.35 -2.62
N VAL A 121 -4.68 -11.58 -3.65
CA VAL A 121 -5.30 -11.69 -4.97
C VAL A 121 -4.23 -11.80 -6.05
N THR A 122 -4.62 -12.31 -7.21
CA THR A 122 -3.69 -12.39 -8.34
C THR A 122 -3.43 -11.02 -8.94
N VAL A 123 -2.33 -10.92 -9.68
CA VAL A 123 -2.00 -9.69 -10.42
C VAL A 123 -3.13 -9.30 -11.37
N ASP A 124 -3.76 -10.30 -12.03
CA ASP A 124 -4.82 -10.05 -12.99
C ASP A 124 -6.08 -9.47 -12.34
N ASP A 125 -6.33 -9.79 -11.08
CA ASP A 125 -7.55 -9.36 -10.38
C ASP A 125 -7.36 -8.08 -9.58
N VAL A 126 -6.12 -7.73 -9.22
CA VAL A 126 -5.87 -6.65 -8.26
C VAL A 126 -6.46 -5.31 -8.68
N LEU A 127 -6.35 -4.94 -9.94
CA LEU A 127 -6.84 -3.63 -10.41
C LEU A 127 -8.35 -3.56 -10.48
N ASN A 128 -9.01 -4.69 -10.71
CA ASN A 128 -10.48 -4.74 -10.70
C ASN A 128 -11.03 -4.63 -9.27
N LEU A 129 -10.32 -5.23 -8.30
CA LEU A 129 -10.75 -5.26 -6.92
C LEU A 129 -10.44 -3.95 -6.18
N THR A 130 -9.50 -3.17 -6.71
CA THR A 130 -9.10 -1.88 -6.12
C THR A 130 -9.59 -0.69 -6.96
N ALA A 131 -10.75 -0.82 -7.61
CA ALA A 131 -11.29 0.19 -8.52
C ALA A 131 -11.92 1.35 -7.73
N HIS A 132 -11.14 2.39 -7.43
CA HIS A 132 -11.56 3.63 -6.78
C HIS A 132 -10.72 4.78 -7.33
N PHE A 133 -10.78 5.96 -6.69
CA PHE A 133 -10.11 7.15 -7.23
C PHE A 133 -8.59 7.01 -7.35
N LYS A 134 -7.97 6.08 -6.62
CA LYS A 134 -6.52 5.81 -6.71
C LYS A 134 -6.16 4.86 -7.84
N LYS A 135 -7.15 4.32 -8.55
CA LYS A 135 -6.90 3.32 -9.60
C LYS A 135 -5.82 3.73 -10.61
N PRO A 136 -5.80 4.98 -11.11
CA PRO A 136 -4.74 5.38 -12.06
C PRO A 136 -3.34 5.23 -11.48
N VAL A 137 -3.15 5.52 -10.19
CA VAL A 137 -1.87 5.35 -9.50
C VAL A 137 -1.54 3.86 -9.40
N TYR A 138 -2.50 3.05 -8.98
CA TYR A 138 -2.33 1.61 -8.83
C TYR A 138 -1.97 0.96 -10.17
N GLU A 139 -2.66 1.33 -11.24
CA GLU A 139 -2.36 0.82 -12.58
C GLU A 139 -0.92 1.12 -12.98
N LYS A 140 -0.49 2.35 -12.77
CA LYS A 140 0.85 2.79 -13.17
C LYS A 140 1.94 2.01 -12.43
N VAL A 141 1.78 1.84 -11.13
CA VAL A 141 2.77 1.15 -10.29
C VAL A 141 2.77 -0.35 -10.57
N VAL A 142 1.61 -0.98 -10.62
CA VAL A 142 1.49 -2.42 -10.88
C VAL A 142 2.04 -2.75 -12.27
N GLN A 143 1.67 -1.98 -13.28
CA GLN A 143 2.15 -2.19 -14.65
C GLN A 143 3.66 -2.04 -14.77
N TYR A 144 4.24 -1.11 -14.01
CA TYR A 144 5.70 -0.98 -13.96
C TYR A 144 6.35 -2.28 -13.46
N PHE A 145 5.87 -2.81 -12.34
CA PHE A 145 6.43 -4.05 -11.79
C PHE A 145 6.19 -5.26 -12.70
N VAL A 146 5.05 -5.33 -13.37
CA VAL A 146 4.78 -6.37 -14.36
C VAL A 146 5.79 -6.27 -15.50
N LYS A 147 6.00 -5.07 -16.02
CA LYS A 147 6.94 -4.85 -17.13
C LYS A 147 8.38 -5.21 -16.75
N GLU A 148 8.75 -4.99 -15.48
CA GLU A 148 10.06 -5.34 -14.95
C GLU A 148 10.21 -6.83 -14.65
N GLY A 149 9.18 -7.63 -14.87
CA GLY A 149 9.20 -9.06 -14.60
C GLY A 149 9.05 -9.41 -13.13
N LEU A 150 8.66 -8.45 -12.29
CA LEU A 150 8.54 -8.65 -10.84
C LEU A 150 7.14 -9.08 -10.40
N LEU A 151 6.16 -8.76 -11.21
CA LEU A 151 4.76 -9.18 -10.99
C LEU A 151 4.16 -9.85 -12.24
#